data_f9d04b77052b1054ddf6909eba207db8
#
_entry.id   f9d04b77052b1054ddf6909eba207db8
#
_cell.length_a   1.000
_cell.length_b   1.000
_cell.length_c   1.000
_cell.angle_alpha   90.00
_cell.angle_beta   90.00
_cell.angle_gamma   90.00
#
_symmetry.space_group_name_H-M   'P 1'
#
loop_
_entity.id
_entity.type
_entity.pdbx_description
1 polymer ?
#
loop_
_entity_poly.entity_id
_entity_poly.type
_entity_poly.pdbx_seq_one_letter_code
_entity_poly.pdbx_strand_id
1 'polypeptide(L)'
;MTFNSSRRIAGKGKGEVIVEDPNFDRKIDLITEGGRPFVKEHLLNKISRVNCIIIINYILAMQTEVNPSERYRIDTIFKLKQLAEFHNPKSFRDMTRQDIVDFLDRLRKPEQVDPLHKWIGSYEISRIVLLRFFKWLHYPDVVPHNKRPKPAVVENIPKIKRREISTYKPTDLWTEEDDTLFYKYCPSLRDKCWHAVSRDTACRPHELLKLKIKDIVVQQLENGYQIARITVNGKTGTRNVRLNNSYPRLKDWLSNGHPYEGNPNASLFCGQGRKNNGRRIASTHAIHAAHTHYKKVHFPSLLQDPPGSRGR
;
A
#
# COMPACT_ATOMS: atom_id res chain seq x y z
N MET A 1 1.94 30.27 27.34
CA MET A 1 2.31 28.98 27.95
C MET A 1 3.82 28.83 27.82
N THR A 2 4.49 28.89 28.94
CA THR A 2 5.93 29.04 29.12
C THR A 2 6.69 27.75 28.76
N PHE A 3 7.68 27.88 27.89
CA PHE A 3 8.63 26.81 27.59
C PHE A 3 9.53 26.54 28.79
N ASN A 4 9.51 25.32 29.32
CA ASN A 4 10.37 24.89 30.39
C ASN A 4 11.73 24.45 29.82
N SER A 5 12.78 25.04 30.37
CA SER A 5 14.19 24.88 30.01
C SER A 5 14.71 23.45 30.26
N SER A 6 15.36 22.91 29.25
CA SER A 6 16.11 21.64 29.31
C SER A 6 17.34 21.77 30.22
N ARG A 7 17.46 20.92 31.25
CA ARG A 7 18.68 20.79 32.07
C ARG A 7 19.80 20.12 31.23
N ARG A 8 20.90 20.84 31.06
CA ARG A 8 22.16 20.30 30.52
C ARG A 8 22.94 19.57 31.61
N ILE A 9 23.25 18.29 31.41
CA ILE A 9 24.22 17.57 32.23
C ILE A 9 25.52 17.49 31.41
N ALA A 10 26.59 18.10 31.97
CA ALA A 10 27.91 18.13 31.35
C ALA A 10 28.69 16.85 31.70
N GLY A 11 28.97 16.00 30.72
CA GLY A 11 29.90 14.87 30.81
C GLY A 11 31.09 15.09 29.88
N LYS A 12 32.35 14.98 30.42
CA LYS A 12 33.58 15.06 29.67
C LYS A 12 33.76 13.84 28.75
N GLY A 13 33.73 14.08 27.46
CA GLY A 13 33.95 13.10 26.39
C GLY A 13 33.16 13.60 25.17
N LYS A 14 33.67 13.47 23.95
CA LYS A 14 32.89 13.73 22.72
C LYS A 14 31.73 12.71 22.67
N GLY A 15 30.73 12.91 23.52
CA GLY A 15 29.52 12.12 23.66
C GLY A 15 28.37 12.86 23.05
N GLU A 16 27.64 12.22 22.15
CA GLU A 16 26.33 12.62 21.71
C GLU A 16 25.48 13.02 22.92
N VAL A 17 24.96 14.24 22.92
CA VAL A 17 23.97 14.66 23.90
C VAL A 17 22.72 13.83 23.64
N ILE A 18 22.50 12.79 24.43
CA ILE A 18 21.26 12.03 24.43
C ILE A 18 20.18 13.01 24.90
N VAL A 19 19.42 13.56 23.98
CA VAL A 19 18.24 14.34 24.29
C VAL A 19 17.19 13.35 24.78
N GLU A 20 16.98 13.28 26.10
CA GLU A 20 15.86 12.55 26.68
C GLU A 20 14.57 13.28 26.26
N ASP A 21 13.83 12.68 25.36
CA ASP A 21 12.48 13.13 25.01
C ASP A 21 11.50 12.44 25.98
N PRO A 22 10.90 13.16 26.95
CA PRO A 22 10.02 12.58 27.95
C PRO A 22 8.76 11.93 27.37
N ASN A 23 8.45 12.22 26.11
CA ASN A 23 7.32 11.65 25.41
C ASN A 23 7.74 10.63 24.30
N PHE A 24 8.96 10.14 24.36
CA PHE A 24 9.50 9.27 23.29
C PHE A 24 8.63 8.04 23.04
N ASP A 25 8.26 7.31 24.10
CA ASP A 25 7.48 6.07 23.97
C ASP A 25 6.09 6.35 23.39
N ARG A 26 5.45 7.43 23.82
CA ARG A 26 4.16 7.85 23.26
C ARG A 26 4.29 8.25 21.78
N LYS A 27 5.34 8.96 21.41
CA LYS A 27 5.58 9.40 20.02
C LYS A 27 5.88 8.22 19.09
N ILE A 28 6.68 7.25 19.53
CA ILE A 28 6.98 6.06 18.72
C ILE A 28 5.72 5.21 18.53
N ASP A 29 4.88 5.07 19.54
CA ASP A 29 3.59 4.39 19.42
C ASP A 29 2.69 5.07 18.40
N LEU A 30 2.57 6.38 18.47
CA LEU A 30 1.76 7.16 17.56
C LEU A 30 2.20 7.01 16.10
N ILE A 31 3.51 7.08 15.82
CA ILE A 31 4.01 6.96 14.43
C ILE A 31 3.94 5.54 13.88
N THR A 32 3.96 4.52 14.74
CA THR A 32 3.92 3.11 14.34
C THR A 32 2.53 2.49 14.40
N GLU A 33 1.52 3.23 14.85
CA GLU A 33 0.13 2.81 14.86
C GLU A 33 -0.32 2.30 13.48
N GLY A 34 -1.06 1.18 13.45
CA GLY A 34 -1.46 0.51 12.20
C GLY A 34 -0.34 -0.27 11.49
N GLY A 35 0.91 -0.13 11.95
CA GLY A 35 2.05 -0.91 11.46
C GLY A 35 2.13 -2.30 12.09
N ARG A 36 2.97 -3.16 11.52
CA ARG A 36 3.28 -4.45 12.13
C ARG A 36 4.15 -4.25 13.38
N PRO A 37 4.00 -5.06 14.45
CA PRO A 37 4.74 -4.90 15.71
C PRO A 37 6.27 -4.79 15.54
N PHE A 38 6.85 -5.54 14.61
CA PHE A 38 8.28 -5.51 14.36
C PHE A 38 8.80 -4.13 13.89
N VAL A 39 7.95 -3.23 13.36
CA VAL A 39 8.37 -1.88 12.94
C VAL A 39 8.85 -1.09 14.14
N LYS A 40 8.09 -1.10 15.24
CA LYS A 40 8.45 -0.45 16.50
C LYS A 40 9.70 -1.09 17.09
N GLU A 41 9.73 -2.42 17.17
CA GLU A 41 10.88 -3.18 17.70
C GLU A 41 12.17 -2.84 16.95
N HIS A 42 12.13 -2.79 15.62
CA HIS A 42 13.30 -2.47 14.81
C HIS A 42 13.77 -1.01 14.97
N LEU A 43 12.85 -0.06 15.14
CA LEU A 43 13.22 1.32 15.45
C LEU A 43 13.94 1.45 16.79
N LEU A 44 13.55 0.65 17.76
CA LEU A 44 14.15 0.67 19.09
C LEU A 44 15.50 -0.05 19.15
N ASN A 45 15.64 -1.18 18.43
CA ASN A 45 16.75 -2.13 18.66
C ASN A 45 17.77 -2.20 17.50
N LYS A 46 17.43 -1.67 16.29
CA LYS A 46 18.27 -1.85 15.09
C LYS A 46 18.98 -0.59 14.61
N ILE A 47 18.62 0.56 15.14
CA ILE A 47 19.19 1.85 14.72
C ILE A 47 19.58 2.68 15.96
N SER A 48 20.45 3.67 15.76
CA SER A 48 20.83 4.56 16.86
C SER A 48 19.64 5.36 17.37
N ARG A 49 19.66 5.68 18.68
CA ARG A 49 18.61 6.47 19.33
C ARG A 49 18.41 7.84 18.64
N VAL A 50 19.52 8.45 18.20
CA VAL A 50 19.51 9.74 17.48
C VAL A 50 18.71 9.62 16.18
N ASN A 51 18.99 8.60 15.37
CA ASN A 51 18.26 8.36 14.11
C ASN A 51 16.79 8.03 14.36
N CYS A 52 16.49 7.28 15.42
CA CYS A 52 15.10 7.00 15.81
C CYS A 52 14.33 8.29 16.11
N ILE A 53 14.90 9.19 16.92
CA ILE A 53 14.30 10.51 17.24
C ILE A 53 14.10 11.35 15.98
N ILE A 54 15.07 11.38 15.07
CA ILE A 54 14.94 12.10 13.81
C ILE A 54 13.78 11.55 12.96
N ILE A 55 13.65 10.22 12.87
CA ILE A 55 12.53 9.59 12.16
C ILE A 55 11.19 9.98 12.79
N ILE A 56 11.08 9.90 14.12
CA ILE A 56 9.86 10.29 14.85
C ILE A 56 9.47 11.72 14.50
N ASN A 57 10.40 12.66 14.64
CA ASN A 57 10.15 14.08 14.40
C ASN A 57 9.74 14.35 12.94
N TYR A 58 10.40 13.69 11.98
CA TYR A 58 10.02 13.81 10.57
C TYR A 58 8.61 13.29 10.30
N ILE A 59 8.25 12.13 10.84
CA ILE A 59 6.93 11.55 10.62
C ILE A 59 5.83 12.43 11.23
N LEU A 60 6.05 12.97 12.42
CA LEU A 60 5.12 13.90 13.05
C LEU A 60 4.96 15.20 12.23
N ALA A 61 6.07 15.78 11.76
CA ALA A 61 6.04 16.95 10.88
C ALA A 61 5.28 16.65 9.58
N MET A 62 5.53 15.48 8.98
CA MET A 62 4.86 15.08 7.75
C MET A 62 3.35 14.85 7.96
N GLN A 63 2.92 14.35 9.13
CA GLN A 63 1.50 14.23 9.47
C GLN A 63 0.82 15.60 9.51
N THR A 64 1.48 16.60 10.07
CA THR A 64 0.96 17.97 10.15
C THR A 64 0.94 18.67 8.79
N GLU A 65 2.01 18.52 7.98
CA GLU A 65 2.19 19.26 6.74
C GLU A 65 1.43 18.66 5.54
N VAL A 66 1.30 17.33 5.48
CA VAL A 66 0.82 16.62 4.27
C VAL A 66 -0.34 15.67 4.57
N ASN A 67 -0.54 15.30 5.83
CA ASN A 67 -1.51 14.29 6.26
C ASN A 67 -1.47 13.00 5.40
N PRO A 68 -0.35 12.27 5.38
CA PRO A 68 -0.17 11.10 4.54
C PRO A 68 -1.06 9.95 5.01
N SER A 69 -1.40 9.03 4.07
CA SER A 69 -2.07 7.79 4.44
C SER A 69 -1.19 6.95 5.39
N GLU A 70 -1.83 6.15 6.26
CA GLU A 70 -1.16 5.21 7.17
C GLU A 70 -0.13 4.35 6.42
N ARG A 71 -0.49 3.79 5.27
CA ARG A 71 0.40 2.97 4.46
C ARG A 71 1.66 3.73 4.03
N TYR A 72 1.49 4.96 3.54
CA TYR A 72 2.63 5.79 3.11
C TYR A 72 3.55 6.14 4.30
N ARG A 73 2.95 6.43 5.48
CA ARG A 73 3.69 6.67 6.72
C ARG A 73 4.57 5.47 7.09
N ILE A 74 3.98 4.27 7.17
CA ILE A 74 4.70 3.04 7.53
C ILE A 74 5.78 2.70 6.49
N ASP A 75 5.48 2.81 5.20
CA ASP A 75 6.46 2.57 4.14
C ASP A 75 7.63 3.59 4.22
N THR A 76 7.36 4.84 4.59
CA THR A 76 8.39 5.87 4.81
C THR A 76 9.28 5.51 6.00
N ILE A 77 8.70 5.16 7.14
CA ILE A 77 9.44 4.69 8.33
C ILE A 77 10.36 3.53 7.95
N PHE A 78 9.83 2.55 7.22
CA PHE A 78 10.59 1.37 6.81
C PHE A 78 11.79 1.73 5.93
N LYS A 79 11.66 2.67 4.99
CA LYS A 79 12.75 3.13 4.14
C LYS A 79 13.84 3.88 4.92
N LEU A 80 13.44 4.77 5.82
CA LEU A 80 14.39 5.52 6.65
C LEU A 80 15.11 4.60 7.63
N LYS A 81 14.39 3.66 8.23
CA LYS A 81 14.98 2.63 9.07
C LYS A 81 16.03 1.81 8.29
N GLN A 82 15.71 1.38 7.06
CA GLN A 82 16.67 0.63 6.23
C GLN A 82 17.94 1.43 5.92
N LEU A 83 17.82 2.74 5.66
CA LEU A 83 18.98 3.62 5.46
C LEU A 83 19.82 3.72 6.74
N ALA A 84 19.17 3.98 7.88
CA ALA A 84 19.85 4.08 9.17
C ALA A 84 20.55 2.79 9.56
N GLU A 85 19.94 1.64 9.33
CA GLU A 85 20.50 0.32 9.61
C GLU A 85 21.70 -0.01 8.70
N PHE A 86 21.64 0.39 7.44
CA PHE A 86 22.73 0.18 6.47
C PHE A 86 24.00 0.95 6.83
N HIS A 87 23.87 2.14 7.40
CA HIS A 87 24.99 2.99 7.79
C HIS A 87 25.18 3.09 9.31
N ASN A 88 24.60 2.17 10.08
CA ASN A 88 24.75 2.19 11.54
C ASN A 88 26.23 2.12 11.95
N PRO A 89 26.74 2.96 12.87
CA PRO A 89 25.99 3.89 13.75
C PRO A 89 25.86 5.34 13.23
N LYS A 90 26.15 5.62 11.96
CA LYS A 90 26.20 6.97 11.39
C LYS A 90 24.87 7.72 11.54
N SER A 91 24.90 8.96 12.02
CA SER A 91 23.72 9.81 12.09
C SER A 91 23.26 10.27 10.70
N PHE A 92 21.95 10.44 10.49
CA PHE A 92 21.43 11.05 9.27
C PHE A 92 22.02 12.44 9.00
N ARG A 93 22.39 13.20 10.04
CA ARG A 93 22.97 14.53 9.91
C ARG A 93 24.39 14.50 9.34
N ASP A 94 25.11 13.40 9.53
CA ASP A 94 26.48 13.22 9.09
C ASP A 94 26.59 12.48 7.76
N MET A 95 25.46 12.07 7.19
CA MET A 95 25.42 11.38 5.90
C MET A 95 25.81 12.30 4.76
N THR A 96 26.59 11.74 3.86
CA THR A 96 27.04 12.37 2.62
C THR A 96 26.19 11.93 1.44
N ARG A 97 26.37 12.56 0.28
CA ARG A 97 25.76 12.12 -0.97
C ARG A 97 26.16 10.67 -1.32
N GLN A 98 27.41 10.30 -1.06
CA GLN A 98 27.89 8.95 -1.34
C GLN A 98 27.16 7.90 -0.52
N ASP A 99 26.89 8.15 0.76
CA ASP A 99 26.13 7.24 1.61
C ASP A 99 24.72 6.96 1.01
N ILE A 100 24.09 7.98 0.45
CA ILE A 100 22.75 7.81 -0.18
C ILE A 100 22.86 7.01 -1.48
N VAL A 101 23.89 7.24 -2.28
CA VAL A 101 24.11 6.47 -3.51
C VAL A 101 24.39 5.01 -3.19
N ASP A 102 25.27 4.71 -2.24
CA ASP A 102 25.61 3.36 -1.83
C ASP A 102 24.39 2.58 -1.32
N PHE A 103 23.55 3.23 -0.51
CA PHE A 103 22.30 2.63 -0.06
C PHE A 103 21.35 2.33 -1.22
N LEU A 104 21.21 3.25 -2.17
CA LEU A 104 20.32 3.05 -3.32
C LEU A 104 20.87 2.00 -4.28
N ASP A 105 22.18 1.94 -4.47
CA ASP A 105 22.84 0.95 -5.34
C ASP A 105 22.66 -0.48 -4.81
N ARG A 106 22.58 -0.67 -3.48
CA ARG A 106 22.21 -1.95 -2.88
C ARG A 106 20.88 -2.51 -3.37
N LEU A 107 19.96 -1.66 -3.81
CA LEU A 107 18.66 -2.10 -4.33
C LEU A 107 18.75 -2.66 -5.74
N ARG A 108 19.87 -2.44 -6.45
CA ARG A 108 20.07 -2.97 -7.80
C ARG A 108 20.15 -4.48 -7.78
N LYS A 109 19.58 -5.10 -8.78
CA LYS A 109 19.67 -6.54 -9.01
C LYS A 109 20.19 -6.78 -10.42
N PRO A 110 21.08 -7.77 -10.59
CA PRO A 110 21.56 -8.16 -11.91
C PRO A 110 20.40 -8.74 -12.73
N GLU A 111 20.52 -8.65 -14.05
CA GLU A 111 19.51 -9.09 -15.01
C GLU A 111 19.13 -10.57 -14.83
N GLN A 112 20.09 -11.42 -14.47
CA GLN A 112 19.88 -12.85 -14.21
C GLN A 112 18.91 -13.09 -13.04
N VAL A 113 18.85 -12.17 -12.05
CA VAL A 113 17.98 -12.27 -10.87
C VAL A 113 16.66 -11.54 -11.08
N ASP A 114 16.68 -10.43 -11.79
CA ASP A 114 15.49 -9.61 -12.05
C ASP A 114 15.52 -9.11 -13.51
N PRO A 115 15.20 -9.98 -14.48
CA PRO A 115 15.27 -9.67 -15.91
C PRO A 115 14.31 -8.55 -16.34
N LEU A 116 13.36 -8.19 -15.51
CA LEU A 116 12.41 -7.10 -15.76
C LEU A 116 12.78 -5.82 -15.01
N HIS A 117 13.93 -5.78 -14.38
CA HIS A 117 14.41 -4.64 -13.60
C HIS A 117 13.36 -4.04 -12.67
N LYS A 118 12.55 -4.89 -12.02
CA LYS A 118 11.48 -4.46 -11.07
C LYS A 118 12.05 -3.68 -9.90
N TRP A 119 13.35 -3.91 -9.56
CA TRP A 119 14.07 -3.19 -8.54
C TRP A 119 14.09 -1.67 -8.78
N ILE A 120 14.02 -1.20 -10.06
CA ILE A 120 13.98 0.23 -10.39
C ILE A 120 12.80 0.94 -9.71
N GLY A 121 11.65 0.26 -9.62
CA GLY A 121 10.50 0.80 -8.88
C GLY A 121 10.82 1.04 -7.39
N SER A 122 11.49 0.09 -6.75
CA SER A 122 11.91 0.20 -5.34
C SER A 122 12.98 1.28 -5.14
N TYR A 123 13.91 1.39 -6.08
CA TYR A 123 14.93 2.44 -6.12
C TYR A 123 14.29 3.83 -6.20
N GLU A 124 13.39 4.06 -7.17
CA GLU A 124 12.75 5.36 -7.36
C GLU A 124 11.87 5.77 -6.16
N ILE A 125 11.12 4.83 -5.58
CA ILE A 125 10.36 5.10 -4.36
C ILE A 125 11.29 5.51 -3.21
N SER A 126 12.38 4.76 -3.00
CA SER A 126 13.36 5.08 -1.96
C SER A 126 14.01 6.44 -2.22
N ARG A 127 14.44 6.72 -3.45
CA ARG A 127 15.01 8.01 -3.85
C ARG A 127 14.08 9.19 -3.55
N ILE A 128 12.78 9.06 -3.84
CA ILE A 128 11.78 10.11 -3.56
C ILE A 128 11.60 10.30 -2.05
N VAL A 129 11.53 9.21 -1.27
CA VAL A 129 11.40 9.29 0.19
C VAL A 129 12.62 9.98 0.79
N LEU A 130 13.82 9.58 0.39
CA LEU A 130 15.06 10.17 0.90
C LEU A 130 15.20 11.64 0.52
N LEU A 131 14.85 12.02 -0.71
CA LEU A 131 14.83 13.41 -1.14
C LEU A 131 13.92 14.27 -0.24
N ARG A 132 12.71 13.79 0.07
CA ARG A 132 11.77 14.51 0.93
C ARG A 132 12.27 14.61 2.36
N PHE A 133 12.80 13.52 2.89
CA PHE A 133 13.34 13.44 4.23
C PHE A 133 14.51 14.39 4.43
N PHE A 134 15.54 14.35 3.57
CA PHE A 134 16.71 15.22 3.70
C PHE A 134 16.37 16.69 3.44
N LYS A 135 15.43 17.01 2.57
CA LYS A 135 14.90 18.38 2.44
C LYS A 135 14.32 18.88 3.76
N TRP A 136 13.55 18.05 4.45
CA TRP A 136 13.02 18.39 5.77
C TRP A 136 14.14 18.47 6.84
N LEU A 137 15.05 17.52 6.86
CA LEU A 137 16.12 17.46 7.86
C LEU A 137 17.02 18.69 7.84
N HIS A 138 17.31 19.23 6.65
CA HIS A 138 18.18 20.40 6.47
C HIS A 138 17.41 21.72 6.50
N TYR A 139 16.14 21.73 6.12
CA TYR A 139 15.32 22.94 6.03
C TYR A 139 13.94 22.74 6.67
N PRO A 140 13.89 22.42 7.98
CA PRO A 140 12.61 22.08 8.65
C PRO A 140 11.64 23.27 8.67
N ASP A 141 12.17 24.50 8.81
CA ASP A 141 11.38 25.72 8.99
C ASP A 141 10.85 26.31 7.67
N VAL A 142 11.28 25.78 6.52
CA VAL A 142 10.78 26.26 5.22
C VAL A 142 9.42 25.66 4.90
N VAL A 143 8.39 26.50 4.87
CA VAL A 143 7.00 26.15 4.59
C VAL A 143 6.51 26.97 3.37
N PRO A 144 5.75 26.38 2.46
CA PRO A 144 5.30 25.00 2.40
C PRO A 144 6.41 24.00 2.01
N HIS A 145 6.25 22.73 2.40
CA HIS A 145 7.24 21.67 2.25
C HIS A 145 7.81 21.50 0.83
N ASN A 146 7.03 21.81 -0.21
CA ASN A 146 7.44 21.71 -1.61
C ASN A 146 8.47 22.78 -2.01
N LYS A 147 8.54 23.91 -1.29
CA LYS A 147 9.51 24.99 -1.52
C LYS A 147 10.87 24.74 -0.87
N ARG A 148 11.03 23.70 -0.03
CA ARG A 148 12.32 23.34 0.56
C ARG A 148 13.37 23.11 -0.52
N PRO A 149 14.54 23.76 -0.47
CA PRO A 149 15.61 23.52 -1.42
C PRO A 149 16.17 22.10 -1.31
N LYS A 150 16.92 21.68 -2.31
CA LYS A 150 17.62 20.39 -2.27
C LYS A 150 18.94 20.56 -1.52
N PRO A 151 19.18 19.84 -0.41
CA PRO A 151 20.50 19.85 0.24
C PRO A 151 21.51 19.03 -0.58
N ALA A 152 22.80 19.34 -0.41
CA ALA A 152 23.90 18.70 -1.13
C ALA A 152 23.89 17.15 -1.02
N VAL A 153 23.44 16.62 0.14
CA VAL A 153 23.36 15.17 0.41
C VAL A 153 22.45 14.41 -0.55
N VAL A 154 21.47 15.06 -1.14
CA VAL A 154 20.53 14.47 -2.13
C VAL A 154 20.56 15.16 -3.49
N GLU A 155 21.57 16.00 -3.71
CA GLU A 155 21.75 16.64 -5.00
C GLU A 155 22.25 15.65 -6.04
N ASN A 156 21.73 15.77 -7.27
CA ASN A 156 22.14 14.95 -8.41
C ASN A 156 22.15 13.43 -8.15
N ILE A 157 21.24 12.92 -7.33
CA ILE A 157 21.01 11.48 -7.21
C ILE A 157 20.39 10.98 -8.54
N PRO A 158 21.00 9.99 -9.21
CA PRO A 158 20.54 9.52 -10.51
C PRO A 158 19.08 9.07 -10.49
N LYS A 159 18.32 9.52 -11.49
CA LYS A 159 16.99 9.01 -11.78
C LYS A 159 17.11 7.90 -12.81
N ILE A 160 16.71 6.69 -12.42
CA ILE A 160 16.77 5.53 -13.28
C ILE A 160 15.42 5.31 -13.93
N LYS A 161 15.40 5.26 -15.26
CA LYS A 161 14.18 4.96 -16.02
C LYS A 161 14.19 3.49 -16.42
N ARG A 162 13.09 2.83 -16.19
CA ARG A 162 12.86 1.48 -16.69
C ARG A 162 12.65 1.56 -18.20
N ARG A 163 13.40 0.75 -18.95
CA ARG A 163 13.32 0.70 -20.43
C ARG A 163 12.40 -0.42 -20.90
N GLU A 164 12.23 -1.44 -20.07
CA GLU A 164 11.39 -2.59 -20.41
C GLU A 164 9.93 -2.20 -20.48
N ILE A 165 9.28 -2.63 -21.53
CA ILE A 165 7.84 -2.50 -21.71
C ILE A 165 7.14 -3.45 -20.72
N SER A 166 5.91 -3.13 -20.35
CA SER A 166 5.09 -4.02 -19.53
C SER A 166 5.12 -5.44 -20.08
N THR A 167 5.31 -6.42 -19.18
CA THR A 167 5.19 -7.84 -19.53
C THR A 167 3.78 -8.26 -19.87
N TYR A 168 2.79 -7.43 -19.54
CA TYR A 168 1.40 -7.70 -19.89
C TYR A 168 1.12 -7.27 -21.33
N LYS A 169 0.71 -8.23 -22.13
CA LYS A 169 0.24 -8.02 -23.50
C LYS A 169 -1.29 -7.97 -23.50
N PRO A 170 -1.92 -7.38 -24.52
CA PRO A 170 -3.38 -7.45 -24.68
C PRO A 170 -3.93 -8.88 -24.64
N THR A 171 -3.16 -9.85 -25.14
CA THR A 171 -3.47 -11.29 -25.10
C THR A 171 -3.46 -11.91 -23.69
N ASP A 172 -2.92 -11.20 -22.71
CA ASP A 172 -2.90 -11.66 -21.30
C ASP A 172 -4.17 -11.23 -20.55
N LEU A 173 -5.05 -10.48 -21.19
CA LEU A 173 -6.35 -10.11 -20.61
C LEU A 173 -7.30 -11.30 -20.70
N TRP A 174 -8.16 -11.42 -19.69
CA TRP A 174 -9.20 -12.42 -19.67
C TRP A 174 -10.20 -12.20 -20.80
N THR A 175 -10.54 -13.27 -21.51
CA THR A 175 -11.55 -13.31 -22.57
C THR A 175 -12.93 -13.60 -21.99
N GLU A 176 -13.96 -13.58 -22.80
CA GLU A 176 -15.34 -13.98 -22.41
C GLU A 176 -15.39 -15.49 -22.13
N GLU A 177 -14.59 -16.30 -22.86
CA GLU A 177 -14.47 -17.72 -22.61
C GLU A 177 -13.83 -18.00 -21.25
N ASP A 178 -12.80 -17.24 -20.87
CA ASP A 178 -12.17 -17.34 -19.55
C ASP A 178 -13.17 -16.99 -18.43
N ASP A 179 -13.99 -15.95 -18.65
CA ASP A 179 -15.05 -15.58 -17.71
C ASP A 179 -16.09 -16.71 -17.56
N THR A 180 -16.51 -17.31 -18.68
CA THR A 180 -17.47 -18.43 -18.71
C THR A 180 -16.91 -19.64 -17.94
N LEU A 181 -15.66 -19.99 -18.18
CA LEU A 181 -14.98 -21.07 -17.44
C LEU A 181 -14.88 -20.75 -15.94
N PHE A 182 -14.53 -19.51 -15.60
CA PHE A 182 -14.49 -19.10 -14.19
C PHE A 182 -15.86 -19.25 -13.53
N TYR A 183 -16.93 -18.76 -14.13
CA TYR A 183 -18.27 -18.89 -13.57
C TYR A 183 -18.73 -20.33 -13.44
N LYS A 184 -18.35 -21.20 -14.37
CA LYS A 184 -18.67 -22.62 -14.34
C LYS A 184 -18.00 -23.33 -13.16
N TYR A 185 -16.71 -23.11 -12.95
CA TYR A 185 -15.91 -23.89 -12.01
C TYR A 185 -15.68 -23.22 -10.65
N CYS A 186 -15.88 -21.92 -10.49
CA CYS A 186 -15.77 -21.26 -9.20
C CYS A 186 -16.92 -21.66 -8.28
N PRO A 187 -16.68 -22.29 -7.13
CA PRO A 187 -17.76 -22.74 -6.24
C PRO A 187 -18.34 -21.61 -5.38
N SER A 188 -17.61 -20.49 -5.23
CA SER A 188 -17.97 -19.39 -4.32
C SER A 188 -18.84 -18.34 -5.02
N LEU A 189 -20.06 -18.12 -4.54
CA LEU A 189 -20.95 -17.06 -5.02
C LEU A 189 -20.31 -15.68 -4.82
N ARG A 190 -19.63 -15.46 -3.70
CA ARG A 190 -18.88 -14.23 -3.44
C ARG A 190 -17.84 -13.96 -4.52
N ASP A 191 -17.04 -14.97 -4.86
CA ASP A 191 -15.91 -14.76 -5.78
C ASP A 191 -16.41 -14.64 -7.24
N LYS A 192 -17.52 -15.31 -7.58
CA LYS A 192 -18.25 -15.06 -8.84
C LYS A 192 -18.77 -13.62 -8.91
N CYS A 193 -19.39 -13.14 -7.84
CA CYS A 193 -19.86 -11.76 -7.75
C CYS A 193 -18.70 -10.76 -7.83
N TRP A 194 -17.62 -11.00 -7.06
CA TRP A 194 -16.42 -10.16 -7.11
C TRP A 194 -15.88 -10.05 -8.53
N HIS A 195 -15.72 -11.18 -9.21
CA HIS A 195 -15.19 -11.22 -10.57
C HIS A 195 -16.09 -10.42 -11.54
N ALA A 196 -17.41 -10.68 -11.50
CA ALA A 196 -18.37 -9.98 -12.34
C ALA A 196 -18.35 -8.46 -12.12
N VAL A 197 -18.39 -8.03 -10.86
CA VAL A 197 -18.37 -6.59 -10.52
C VAL A 197 -17.04 -5.95 -10.89
N SER A 198 -15.91 -6.65 -10.70
CA SER A 198 -14.59 -6.14 -11.11
C SER A 198 -14.48 -5.94 -12.61
N ARG A 199 -15.00 -6.88 -13.41
CA ARG A 199 -15.04 -6.82 -14.89
C ARG A 199 -15.93 -5.68 -15.39
N ASP A 200 -17.11 -5.57 -14.81
CA ASP A 200 -18.13 -4.62 -15.24
C ASP A 200 -17.74 -3.17 -14.92
N THR A 201 -17.05 -2.96 -13.80
CA THR A 201 -16.80 -1.62 -13.26
C THR A 201 -15.37 -1.12 -13.45
N ALA A 202 -14.42 -1.98 -13.74
CA ALA A 202 -12.97 -1.69 -13.75
C ALA A 202 -12.49 -0.95 -12.47
N CYS A 203 -13.20 -1.09 -11.35
CA CYS A 203 -12.81 -0.49 -10.09
C CYS A 203 -11.56 -1.13 -9.52
N ARG A 204 -10.77 -0.33 -8.80
CA ARG A 204 -9.61 -0.88 -8.10
C ARG A 204 -10.04 -1.86 -7.01
N PRO A 205 -9.33 -2.99 -6.82
CA PRO A 205 -9.70 -4.00 -5.82
C PRO A 205 -9.95 -3.44 -4.42
N HIS A 206 -9.15 -2.48 -3.95
CA HIS A 206 -9.33 -1.89 -2.64
C HIS A 206 -10.56 -0.96 -2.55
N GLU A 207 -11.04 -0.42 -3.67
CA GLU A 207 -12.28 0.36 -3.73
C GLU A 207 -13.48 -0.56 -3.54
N LEU A 208 -13.50 -1.71 -4.23
CA LEU A 208 -14.56 -2.71 -4.09
C LEU A 208 -14.60 -3.33 -2.69
N LEU A 209 -13.45 -3.59 -2.06
CA LEU A 209 -13.38 -4.12 -0.69
C LEU A 209 -13.90 -3.15 0.38
N LYS A 210 -14.08 -1.88 0.06
CA LYS A 210 -14.66 -0.90 0.97
C LYS A 210 -16.18 -0.81 0.88
N LEU A 211 -16.78 -1.38 -0.17
CA LEU A 211 -18.22 -1.31 -0.40
C LEU A 211 -18.99 -2.00 0.72
N LYS A 212 -20.11 -1.38 1.08
CA LYS A 212 -21.14 -1.91 1.95
C LYS A 212 -22.40 -2.18 1.15
N ILE A 213 -23.32 -2.97 1.68
CA ILE A 213 -24.60 -3.25 1.02
C ILE A 213 -25.37 -1.98 0.72
N LYS A 214 -25.34 -0.99 1.62
CA LYS A 214 -25.99 0.33 1.40
C LYS A 214 -25.44 1.16 0.24
N ASP A 215 -24.23 0.84 -0.22
CA ASP A 215 -23.62 1.56 -1.35
C ASP A 215 -24.17 1.08 -2.71
N ILE A 216 -25.09 0.11 -2.68
CA ILE A 216 -25.80 -0.43 -3.85
C ILE A 216 -27.18 0.19 -3.93
N VAL A 217 -27.52 0.73 -5.09
CA VAL A 217 -28.85 1.22 -5.40
C VAL A 217 -29.40 0.42 -6.57
N VAL A 218 -30.51 -0.26 -6.36
CA VAL A 218 -31.22 -1.01 -7.40
C VAL A 218 -32.40 -0.15 -7.89
N GLN A 219 -32.51 0.02 -9.20
CA GLN A 219 -33.61 0.76 -9.85
C GLN A 219 -34.33 -0.18 -10.80
N GLN A 220 -35.64 -0.17 -10.71
CA GLN A 220 -36.48 -0.83 -11.70
C GLN A 220 -36.78 0.18 -12.83
N LEU A 221 -36.57 -0.24 -14.07
CA LEU A 221 -36.86 0.55 -15.25
C LEU A 221 -38.31 0.31 -15.66
N GLU A 222 -38.90 1.24 -16.45
CA GLU A 222 -40.29 1.17 -16.95
C GLU A 222 -40.59 -0.11 -17.73
N ASN A 223 -39.59 -0.68 -18.38
CA ASN A 223 -39.67 -1.96 -19.10
C ASN A 223 -39.57 -3.20 -18.21
N GLY A 224 -39.56 -3.04 -16.87
CA GLY A 224 -39.47 -4.14 -15.90
C GLY A 224 -38.05 -4.63 -15.62
N TYR A 225 -37.04 -4.17 -16.37
CA TYR A 225 -35.64 -4.54 -16.09
C TYR A 225 -35.12 -3.85 -14.84
N GLN A 226 -34.31 -4.58 -14.09
CA GLN A 226 -33.59 -4.05 -12.92
C GLN A 226 -32.14 -3.72 -13.28
N ILE A 227 -31.71 -2.53 -12.91
CA ILE A 227 -30.33 -2.09 -12.99
C ILE A 227 -29.80 -1.76 -11.60
N ALA A 228 -28.53 -2.02 -11.36
CA ALA A 228 -27.91 -1.62 -10.11
C ALA A 228 -26.81 -0.58 -10.38
N ARG A 229 -26.59 0.27 -9.39
CA ARG A 229 -25.45 1.21 -9.33
C ARG A 229 -24.74 1.03 -8.01
N ILE A 230 -23.44 1.20 -8.02
CA ILE A 230 -22.62 1.23 -6.82
C ILE A 230 -21.96 2.60 -6.66
N THR A 231 -21.93 3.10 -5.43
CA THR A 231 -21.18 4.31 -5.10
C THR A 231 -19.80 3.93 -4.62
N VAL A 232 -18.77 4.29 -5.39
CA VAL A 232 -17.39 3.95 -5.12
C VAL A 232 -16.62 5.18 -4.69
N ASN A 233 -15.89 5.09 -3.57
CA ASN A 233 -15.00 6.14 -3.09
C ASN A 233 -13.53 5.71 -3.26
N GLY A 234 -12.81 6.41 -4.12
CA GLY A 234 -11.43 6.14 -4.47
C GLY A 234 -10.50 7.34 -4.35
N LYS A 235 -9.24 7.17 -4.77
CA LYS A 235 -8.22 8.22 -4.73
C LYS A 235 -8.62 9.49 -5.52
N THR A 236 -9.44 9.34 -6.54
CA THR A 236 -9.87 10.41 -7.43
C THR A 236 -11.27 10.96 -7.08
N GLY A 237 -11.78 10.62 -5.90
CA GLY A 237 -13.08 11.06 -5.42
C GLY A 237 -14.14 9.96 -5.46
N THR A 238 -15.39 10.37 -5.22
CA THR A 238 -16.57 9.51 -5.23
C THR A 238 -17.20 9.49 -6.63
N ARG A 239 -17.57 8.30 -7.09
CA ARG A 239 -18.26 8.12 -8.37
C ARG A 239 -19.34 7.03 -8.27
N ASN A 240 -20.39 7.19 -9.05
CA ASN A 240 -21.40 6.17 -9.24
C ASN A 240 -21.08 5.35 -10.49
N VAL A 241 -21.02 4.03 -10.34
CA VAL A 241 -20.73 3.10 -11.43
C VAL A 241 -21.92 2.19 -11.63
N ARG A 242 -22.39 2.09 -12.87
CA ARG A 242 -23.51 1.22 -13.24
C ARG A 242 -23.04 -0.22 -13.35
N LEU A 243 -23.84 -1.14 -12.86
CA LEU A 243 -23.65 -2.59 -13.01
C LEU A 243 -24.51 -3.06 -14.19
N ASN A 244 -23.87 -3.37 -15.31
CA ASN A 244 -24.57 -3.78 -16.53
C ASN A 244 -24.78 -5.30 -16.56
N ASN A 245 -23.69 -6.05 -16.46
CA ASN A 245 -23.67 -7.52 -16.61
C ASN A 245 -23.51 -8.25 -15.26
N SER A 246 -23.06 -7.54 -14.24
CA SER A 246 -22.74 -8.14 -12.93
C SER A 246 -23.94 -8.21 -11.99
N TYR A 247 -25.04 -7.50 -12.27
CA TYR A 247 -26.19 -7.46 -11.37
C TYR A 247 -26.79 -8.82 -11.03
N PRO A 248 -26.98 -9.76 -11.97
CA PRO A 248 -27.49 -11.11 -11.64
C PRO A 248 -26.59 -11.84 -10.63
N ARG A 249 -25.28 -11.72 -10.76
CA ARG A 249 -24.32 -12.34 -9.84
C ARG A 249 -24.30 -11.66 -8.47
N LEU A 250 -24.50 -10.34 -8.46
CA LEU A 250 -24.63 -9.57 -7.23
C LEU A 250 -25.90 -9.97 -6.48
N LYS A 251 -27.04 -10.08 -7.17
CA LYS A 251 -28.30 -10.54 -6.59
C LYS A 251 -28.16 -11.95 -6.01
N ASP A 252 -27.58 -12.87 -6.77
CA ASP A 252 -27.37 -14.25 -6.33
C ASP A 252 -26.46 -14.31 -5.06
N TRP A 253 -25.38 -13.54 -5.04
CA TRP A 253 -24.52 -13.43 -3.87
C TRP A 253 -25.26 -12.91 -2.63
N LEU A 254 -26.02 -11.83 -2.77
CA LEU A 254 -26.78 -11.24 -1.68
C LEU A 254 -27.83 -12.19 -1.13
N SER A 255 -28.65 -12.77 -2.01
CA SER A 255 -29.81 -13.59 -1.59
C SER A 255 -29.44 -15.00 -1.14
N ASN A 256 -28.38 -15.61 -1.67
CA ASN A 256 -28.09 -17.03 -1.46
C ASN A 256 -26.74 -17.29 -0.76
N GLY A 257 -25.91 -16.29 -0.54
CA GLY A 257 -24.57 -16.52 -0.01
C GLY A 257 -24.08 -15.53 1.03
N HIS A 258 -24.67 -14.33 1.11
CA HIS A 258 -24.20 -13.30 2.02
C HIS A 258 -24.72 -13.54 3.44
N PRO A 259 -23.81 -13.62 4.46
CA PRO A 259 -24.22 -13.94 5.83
C PRO A 259 -25.07 -12.85 6.52
N TYR A 260 -25.07 -11.64 6.01
CA TYR A 260 -25.76 -10.47 6.61
C TYR A 260 -26.50 -9.64 5.55
N GLU A 261 -27.29 -10.29 4.67
CA GLU A 261 -28.04 -9.64 3.58
C GLU A 261 -28.86 -8.43 4.05
N GLY A 262 -29.60 -8.59 5.14
CA GLY A 262 -30.48 -7.54 5.69
C GLY A 262 -29.75 -6.39 6.40
N ASN A 263 -28.41 -6.42 6.53
CA ASN A 263 -27.67 -5.36 7.20
C ASN A 263 -27.02 -4.39 6.20
N PRO A 264 -27.57 -3.16 6.01
CA PRO A 264 -27.04 -2.21 5.05
C PRO A 264 -25.59 -1.76 5.32
N ASN A 265 -25.13 -1.90 6.55
CA ASN A 265 -23.76 -1.54 6.94
C ASN A 265 -22.75 -2.71 6.82
N ALA A 266 -23.20 -3.91 6.51
CA ALA A 266 -22.33 -5.04 6.27
C ALA A 266 -21.44 -4.80 5.03
N SER A 267 -20.21 -5.34 5.07
CA SER A 267 -19.30 -5.27 3.92
C SER A 267 -19.86 -6.11 2.78
N LEU A 268 -19.96 -5.56 1.57
CA LEU A 268 -20.44 -6.28 0.39
C LEU A 268 -19.62 -7.54 0.12
N PHE A 269 -18.31 -7.45 0.21
CA PHE A 269 -17.40 -8.58 0.07
C PHE A 269 -16.79 -8.92 1.43
N CYS A 270 -17.24 -10.02 2.02
CA CYS A 270 -16.86 -10.45 3.36
C CYS A 270 -16.27 -11.87 3.36
N GLY A 271 -15.63 -12.23 4.46
CA GLY A 271 -15.14 -13.59 4.68
C GLY A 271 -16.28 -14.61 4.77
N GLN A 272 -16.02 -15.85 4.31
CA GLN A 272 -16.94 -16.97 4.38
C GLN A 272 -16.40 -18.12 5.24
N GLY A 273 -15.22 -17.96 5.81
CA GLY A 273 -14.59 -18.99 6.65
C GLY A 273 -15.08 -18.93 8.09
N ARG A 274 -15.01 -20.07 8.80
CA ARG A 274 -15.45 -20.23 10.20
C ARG A 274 -15.02 -19.10 11.15
N LYS A 275 -13.76 -18.60 11.00
CA LYS A 275 -13.19 -17.57 11.90
C LYS A 275 -13.48 -16.13 11.46
N ASN A 276 -13.89 -15.92 10.20
CA ASN A 276 -14.03 -14.59 9.60
C ASN A 276 -15.33 -14.43 8.79
N ASN A 277 -16.33 -15.26 9.08
CA ASN A 277 -17.64 -15.14 8.47
C ASN A 277 -18.24 -13.75 8.66
N GLY A 278 -18.65 -13.11 7.59
CA GLY A 278 -19.20 -11.76 7.59
C GLY A 278 -18.21 -10.63 7.86
N ARG A 279 -16.96 -10.91 8.25
CA ARG A 279 -15.94 -9.88 8.46
C ARG A 279 -15.44 -9.33 7.14
N ARG A 280 -15.21 -8.02 7.08
CA ARG A 280 -14.60 -7.37 5.92
C ARG A 280 -13.29 -8.04 5.52
N ILE A 281 -13.09 -8.27 4.23
CA ILE A 281 -11.80 -8.69 3.70
C ILE A 281 -10.86 -7.51 3.73
N ALA A 282 -9.82 -7.58 4.56
CA ALA A 282 -8.90 -6.46 4.79
C ALA A 282 -7.85 -6.29 3.66
N SER A 283 -7.56 -7.37 2.92
CA SER A 283 -6.48 -7.39 1.95
C SER A 283 -6.93 -7.88 0.58
N THR A 284 -6.56 -7.14 -0.46
CA THR A 284 -6.72 -7.56 -1.86
C THR A 284 -5.96 -8.85 -2.18
N HIS A 285 -4.92 -9.17 -1.39
CA HIS A 285 -4.15 -10.40 -1.55
C HIS A 285 -5.00 -11.65 -1.32
N ALA A 286 -5.97 -11.59 -0.42
CA ALA A 286 -6.88 -12.72 -0.17
C ALA A 286 -7.72 -13.07 -1.41
N ILE A 287 -8.19 -12.06 -2.14
CA ILE A 287 -8.94 -12.27 -3.39
C ILE A 287 -8.01 -12.81 -4.49
N HIS A 288 -6.82 -12.23 -4.62
CA HIS A 288 -5.83 -12.72 -5.60
C HIS A 288 -5.45 -14.19 -5.33
N ALA A 289 -5.23 -14.54 -4.07
CA ALA A 289 -4.93 -15.92 -3.68
C ALA A 289 -6.07 -16.89 -4.03
N ALA A 290 -7.33 -16.48 -3.81
CA ALA A 290 -8.50 -17.28 -4.19
C ALA A 290 -8.55 -17.51 -5.72
N HIS A 291 -8.39 -16.46 -6.53
CA HIS A 291 -8.35 -16.60 -8.00
C HIS A 291 -7.19 -17.48 -8.46
N THR A 292 -6.00 -17.34 -7.86
CA THR A 292 -4.85 -18.18 -8.17
C THR A 292 -5.10 -19.65 -7.80
N HIS A 293 -5.76 -19.88 -6.66
CA HIS A 293 -6.14 -21.23 -6.25
C HIS A 293 -7.11 -21.86 -7.25
N TYR A 294 -8.19 -21.19 -7.60
CA TYR A 294 -9.16 -21.69 -8.59
C TYR A 294 -8.51 -21.98 -9.93
N LYS A 295 -7.62 -21.08 -10.39
CA LYS A 295 -6.87 -21.29 -11.63
C LYS A 295 -6.05 -22.59 -11.59
N LYS A 296 -5.39 -22.88 -10.47
CA LYS A 296 -4.56 -24.09 -10.32
C LYS A 296 -5.36 -25.37 -10.17
N VAL A 297 -6.49 -25.33 -9.47
CA VAL A 297 -7.23 -26.53 -9.06
C VAL A 297 -8.34 -26.86 -10.05
N HIS A 298 -9.04 -25.85 -10.57
CA HIS A 298 -10.24 -26.03 -11.36
C HIS A 298 -10.07 -25.73 -12.86
N PHE A 299 -8.91 -25.19 -13.27
CA PHE A 299 -8.61 -24.90 -14.68
C PHE A 299 -7.32 -25.57 -15.16
N PRO A 300 -7.16 -26.88 -15.00
CA PRO A 300 -5.94 -27.56 -15.44
C PRO A 300 -5.65 -27.39 -16.94
N SER A 301 -6.69 -27.23 -17.76
CA SER A 301 -6.54 -26.91 -19.19
C SER A 301 -5.90 -25.53 -19.46
N LEU A 302 -6.13 -24.54 -18.60
CA LEU A 302 -5.50 -23.22 -18.68
C LEU A 302 -4.03 -23.23 -18.23
N LEU A 303 -3.60 -24.28 -17.52
CA LEU A 303 -2.21 -24.49 -17.11
C LEU A 303 -1.37 -25.18 -18.20
N GLN A 304 -2.02 -25.82 -19.17
CA GLN A 304 -1.35 -26.53 -20.29
C GLN A 304 -0.99 -25.61 -21.43
N ASP A 305 -1.44 -24.36 -21.42
CA ASP A 305 -1.03 -23.39 -22.40
C ASP A 305 0.44 -23.00 -22.19
N PRO A 306 1.24 -22.90 -23.27
CA PRO A 306 2.67 -22.59 -23.17
C PRO A 306 2.90 -21.26 -22.45
N PRO A 307 4.07 -21.10 -21.77
CA PRO A 307 4.41 -19.87 -21.09
C PRO A 307 4.31 -18.66 -22.03
N GLY A 308 3.35 -17.78 -21.79
CA GLY A 308 3.12 -16.57 -22.57
C GLY A 308 1.90 -16.55 -23.46
N SER A 309 1.09 -17.60 -23.51
CA SER A 309 -0.08 -17.64 -24.38
C SER A 309 -1.36 -17.03 -23.79
N ARG A 310 -1.50 -16.93 -22.46
CA ARG A 310 -2.65 -16.23 -21.81
C ARG A 310 -2.25 -15.71 -20.44
N GLY A 311 -2.71 -14.52 -20.08
CA GLY A 311 -2.35 -13.80 -18.86
C GLY A 311 -2.34 -14.66 -17.59
N ARG A 312 -1.16 -14.96 -17.12
CA ARG A 312 -0.90 -15.70 -15.88
C ARG A 312 -0.70 -14.77 -14.71
#